data_e053b109d1c90d1ad7d36f5f28197fc5
#
_entry.id   e053b109d1c90d1ad7d36f5f28197fc5
#
_cell.length_a   1.000
_cell.length_b   1.000
_cell.length_c   1.000
_cell.angle_alpha   90.00
_cell.angle_beta   90.00
_cell.angle_gamma   90.00
#
_symmetry.space_group_name_H-M   'P 1'
#
loop_
_entity.id
_entity.type
_entity.pdbx_description
1 polymer ?
#
loop_
_entity_poly.entity_id
_entity_poly.type
_entity_poly.pdbx_seq_one_letter_code
_entity_poly.pdbx_strand_id
1 'polypeptide(L)'
;DQIIWDSARFIVKITVMAQHEQRPIVALIYDFDGTLSPGNMQEYDFIPAVGKSNREFWEESNETAREQDGDPILAYMYRMLHEAKSSGKSLRYEAFVQSGARIGLYDGVREWFSRINAYGASKGLEIHHFINSSGLREMIEGTPIAHEFRKIYACSFLYDVDGVAYWPAVAVNYTNK
;
A
#
# COMPACT_ATOMS: atom_id res chain seq x y z
N ASP A 1 -8.04 -18.37 42.39
CA ASP A 1 -7.33 -19.59 42.80
C ASP A 1 -8.23 -20.33 43.79
N GLN A 2 -8.84 -21.47 43.40
CA GLN A 2 -9.54 -22.35 44.31
C GLN A 2 -8.60 -23.50 44.69
N ILE A 3 -8.40 -23.71 45.98
CA ILE A 3 -7.66 -24.87 46.53
C ILE A 3 -8.69 -25.95 46.86
N ILE A 4 -8.61 -27.08 46.19
CA ILE A 4 -9.44 -28.25 46.47
C ILE A 4 -8.56 -29.27 47.22
N TRP A 5 -9.00 -29.74 48.40
CA TRP A 5 -8.33 -30.77 49.19
C TRP A 5 -8.93 -32.14 48.87
N ASP A 6 -8.11 -33.07 48.44
CA ASP A 6 -8.46 -34.47 48.34
C ASP A 6 -7.75 -35.26 49.46
N SER A 7 -8.39 -36.30 49.93
CA SER A 7 -7.94 -37.17 51.04
C SER A 7 -6.61 -37.90 50.77
N ALA A 8 -6.02 -37.76 49.59
CA ALA A 8 -4.74 -38.38 49.17
C ALA A 8 -3.52 -37.44 49.19
N ARG A 9 -3.59 -36.26 49.81
CA ARG A 9 -2.48 -35.30 49.94
C ARG A 9 -1.87 -34.78 48.62
N PHE A 10 -2.60 -34.69 47.51
CA PHE A 10 -2.17 -34.03 46.30
C PHE A 10 -2.75 -32.60 46.22
N ILE A 11 -1.88 -31.58 46.11
CA ILE A 11 -2.31 -30.21 45.83
C ILE A 11 -2.39 -30.07 44.31
N VAL A 12 -3.59 -29.98 43.73
CA VAL A 12 -3.80 -29.65 42.33
C VAL A 12 -3.97 -28.13 42.21
N LYS A 13 -2.98 -27.45 41.64
CA LYS A 13 -3.10 -26.03 41.30
C LYS A 13 -3.77 -25.90 39.92
N ILE A 14 -5.06 -25.56 39.91
CA ILE A 14 -5.76 -25.25 38.66
C ILE A 14 -5.49 -23.79 38.38
N THR A 15 -4.61 -23.53 37.38
CA THR A 15 -4.44 -22.19 36.81
C THR A 15 -5.47 -22.03 35.68
N VAL A 16 -6.55 -21.29 35.96
CA VAL A 16 -7.48 -20.88 34.90
C VAL A 16 -6.75 -19.84 34.09
N MET A 17 -6.24 -20.21 32.91
CA MET A 17 -5.80 -19.24 31.92
C MET A 17 -7.07 -18.52 31.47
N ALA A 18 -7.14 -17.21 31.74
CA ALA A 18 -8.13 -16.36 31.11
C ALA A 18 -7.97 -16.51 29.59
N GLN A 19 -8.99 -17.04 28.94
CA GLN A 19 -9.06 -16.95 27.47
C GLN A 19 -9.05 -15.44 27.17
N HIS A 20 -7.96 -14.95 26.54
CA HIS A 20 -7.98 -13.64 25.92
C HIS A 20 -9.09 -13.70 24.88
N GLU A 21 -10.24 -13.13 25.16
CA GLU A 21 -11.23 -12.85 24.13
C GLU A 21 -10.53 -11.98 23.09
N GLN A 22 -10.21 -12.60 21.95
CA GLN A 22 -9.65 -11.86 20.84
C GLN A 22 -10.70 -10.82 20.42
N ARG A 23 -10.32 -9.55 20.44
CA ARG A 23 -11.19 -8.47 20.00
C ARG A 23 -11.56 -8.72 18.55
N PRO A 24 -12.83 -8.52 18.16
CA PRO A 24 -13.22 -8.59 16.76
C PRO A 24 -12.37 -7.62 15.93
N ILE A 25 -11.91 -8.09 14.75
CA ILE A 25 -11.07 -7.32 13.85
C ILE A 25 -11.96 -6.65 12.80
N VAL A 26 -11.76 -5.35 12.60
CA VAL A 26 -12.33 -4.59 11.48
C VAL A 26 -11.19 -4.24 10.53
N ALA A 27 -11.26 -4.74 9.29
CA ALA A 27 -10.33 -4.38 8.22
C ALA A 27 -10.83 -3.14 7.50
N LEU A 28 -10.01 -2.08 7.47
CA LEU A 28 -10.22 -0.90 6.66
C LEU A 28 -9.29 -0.97 5.45
N ILE A 29 -9.88 -0.99 4.26
CA ILE A 29 -9.17 -1.11 2.99
C ILE A 29 -9.31 0.23 2.26
N TYR A 30 -8.19 0.89 1.97
CA TYR A 30 -8.17 2.20 1.33
C TYR A 30 -7.68 2.08 -0.11
N ASP A 31 -8.27 2.87 -1.00
CA ASP A 31 -7.56 3.32 -2.19
C ASP A 31 -6.51 4.37 -1.79
N PHE A 32 -5.53 4.63 -2.65
CA PHE A 32 -4.47 5.58 -2.35
C PHE A 32 -4.65 6.90 -3.12
N ASP A 33 -4.55 6.85 -4.46
CA ASP A 33 -4.66 8.02 -5.33
C ASP A 33 -6.10 8.56 -5.35
N GLY A 34 -6.28 9.85 -5.09
CA GLY A 34 -7.59 10.49 -4.93
C GLY A 34 -8.30 10.18 -3.60
N THR A 35 -7.73 9.34 -2.71
CA THR A 35 -8.31 8.96 -1.41
C THR A 35 -7.44 9.38 -0.24
N LEU A 36 -6.18 9.00 -0.22
CA LEU A 36 -5.20 9.41 0.80
C LEU A 36 -4.28 10.51 0.27
N SER A 37 -4.09 10.57 -1.06
CA SER A 37 -3.34 11.58 -1.80
C SER A 37 -4.25 12.30 -2.80
N PRO A 38 -4.11 13.62 -3.03
CA PRO A 38 -4.98 14.37 -3.93
C PRO A 38 -4.75 14.13 -5.43
N GLY A 39 -3.66 13.48 -5.81
CA GLY A 39 -3.32 13.20 -7.22
C GLY A 39 -2.78 11.80 -7.40
N ASN A 40 -2.41 11.47 -8.64
CA ASN A 40 -1.72 10.21 -8.89
C ASN A 40 -0.26 10.30 -8.42
N MET A 41 0.22 9.28 -7.76
CA MET A 41 1.56 9.29 -7.14
C MET A 41 2.70 9.54 -8.13
N GLN A 42 2.56 9.12 -9.40
CA GLN A 42 3.56 9.32 -10.44
C GLN A 42 3.76 10.81 -10.81
N GLU A 43 2.76 11.65 -10.52
CA GLU A 43 2.74 13.07 -10.85
C GLU A 43 3.66 13.91 -9.95
N TYR A 44 3.99 13.42 -8.76
CA TYR A 44 4.79 14.16 -7.78
C TYR A 44 6.28 14.18 -8.09
N ASP A 45 6.80 13.15 -8.76
CA ASP A 45 8.25 13.06 -9.01
C ASP A 45 8.59 12.42 -10.37
N PHE A 46 8.02 11.25 -10.69
CA PHE A 46 8.43 10.47 -11.87
C PHE A 46 8.14 11.23 -13.19
N ILE A 47 6.90 11.66 -13.40
CA ILE A 47 6.49 12.29 -14.67
C ILE A 47 7.30 13.55 -14.95
N PRO A 48 7.47 14.49 -14.00
CA PRO A 48 8.36 15.63 -14.19
C PRO A 48 9.82 15.24 -14.46
N ALA A 49 10.31 14.18 -13.79
CA ALA A 49 11.70 13.74 -13.93
C ALA A 49 12.03 13.19 -15.33
N VAL A 50 11.04 12.67 -16.07
CA VAL A 50 11.21 12.23 -17.46
C VAL A 50 10.90 13.33 -18.47
N GLY A 51 10.63 14.56 -18.01
CA GLY A 51 10.43 15.75 -18.86
C GLY A 51 9.05 15.84 -19.50
N LYS A 52 8.05 15.14 -18.98
CA LYS A 52 6.66 15.18 -19.47
C LYS A 52 5.76 16.00 -18.54
N SER A 53 4.69 16.55 -19.10
CA SER A 53 3.55 17.02 -18.32
C SER A 53 2.67 15.84 -17.92
N ASN A 54 1.92 15.99 -16.81
CA ASN A 54 0.95 14.97 -16.36
C ASN A 54 -0.04 14.64 -17.48
N ARG A 55 -0.53 15.67 -18.17
CA ARG A 55 -1.49 15.49 -19.26
C ARG A 55 -0.93 14.63 -20.40
N GLU A 56 0.26 14.95 -20.90
CA GLU A 56 0.91 14.20 -21.99
C GLU A 56 1.13 12.75 -21.60
N PHE A 57 1.65 12.49 -20.40
CA PHE A 57 1.91 11.14 -19.93
C PHE A 57 0.62 10.29 -19.89
N TRP A 58 -0.44 10.84 -19.29
CA TRP A 58 -1.70 10.10 -19.16
C TRP A 58 -2.46 9.97 -20.49
N GLU A 59 -2.46 10.99 -21.34
CA GLU A 59 -3.06 10.92 -22.69
C GLU A 59 -2.39 9.81 -23.51
N GLU A 60 -1.07 9.79 -23.60
CA GLU A 60 -0.31 8.77 -24.34
C GLU A 60 -0.50 7.35 -23.76
N SER A 61 -0.53 7.22 -22.44
CA SER A 61 -0.78 5.93 -21.78
C SER A 61 -2.17 5.38 -22.10
N ASN A 62 -3.20 6.24 -22.00
CA ASN A 62 -4.57 5.87 -22.27
C ASN A 62 -4.82 5.62 -23.78
N GLU A 63 -4.14 6.34 -24.67
CA GLU A 63 -4.21 6.11 -26.11
C GLU A 63 -3.61 4.73 -26.45
N THR A 64 -2.44 4.41 -25.91
CA THR A 64 -1.83 3.07 -26.07
C THR A 64 -2.79 1.96 -25.62
N ALA A 65 -3.45 2.13 -24.48
CA ALA A 65 -4.43 1.14 -24.00
C ALA A 65 -5.62 0.99 -24.95
N ARG A 66 -6.17 2.09 -25.46
CA ARG A 66 -7.31 2.07 -26.39
C ARG A 66 -6.97 1.46 -27.74
N GLU A 67 -5.83 1.84 -28.32
CA GLU A 67 -5.41 1.35 -29.65
C GLU A 67 -5.07 -0.12 -29.67
N GLN A 68 -4.58 -0.65 -28.56
CA GLN A 68 -4.16 -2.05 -28.43
C GLN A 68 -5.19 -2.94 -27.73
N ASP A 69 -6.38 -2.39 -27.42
CA ASP A 69 -7.39 -3.08 -26.58
C ASP A 69 -6.78 -3.64 -25.29
N GLY A 70 -5.89 -2.83 -24.68
CA GLY A 70 -5.06 -3.20 -23.57
C GLY A 70 -5.55 -2.66 -22.22
N ASP A 71 -5.01 -3.23 -21.15
CA ASP A 71 -5.28 -2.75 -19.79
C ASP A 71 -4.59 -1.41 -19.53
N PRO A 72 -5.31 -0.34 -19.10
CA PRO A 72 -4.72 0.99 -18.89
C PRO A 72 -3.67 1.02 -17.77
N ILE A 73 -3.76 0.09 -16.79
CA ILE A 73 -2.78 0.00 -15.71
C ILE A 73 -1.46 -0.56 -16.26
N LEU A 74 -1.52 -1.62 -17.04
CA LEU A 74 -0.35 -2.15 -17.72
C LEU A 74 0.24 -1.14 -18.72
N ALA A 75 -0.61 -0.37 -19.40
CA ALA A 75 -0.18 0.65 -20.35
C ALA A 75 0.63 1.77 -19.66
N TYR A 76 0.17 2.30 -18.54
CA TYR A 76 0.96 3.32 -17.82
C TYR A 76 2.26 2.74 -17.26
N MET A 77 2.26 1.51 -16.74
CA MET A 77 3.47 0.86 -16.24
C MET A 77 4.49 0.64 -17.37
N TYR A 78 4.02 0.18 -18.53
CA TYR A 78 4.85 0.11 -19.73
C TYR A 78 5.41 1.48 -20.13
N ARG A 79 4.56 2.52 -20.13
CA ARG A 79 4.98 3.90 -20.44
C ARG A 79 6.06 4.38 -19.48
N MET A 80 5.97 4.08 -18.19
CA MET A 80 7.01 4.43 -17.22
C MET A 80 8.36 3.82 -17.59
N LEU A 81 8.40 2.53 -17.97
CA LEU A 81 9.63 1.85 -18.40
C LEU A 81 10.21 2.49 -19.68
N HIS A 82 9.34 2.77 -20.64
CA HIS A 82 9.73 3.39 -21.92
C HIS A 82 10.30 4.79 -21.73
N GLU A 83 9.61 5.67 -21.00
CA GLU A 83 10.05 7.05 -20.77
C GLU A 83 11.33 7.13 -19.95
N ALA A 84 11.48 6.27 -18.95
CA ALA A 84 12.71 6.20 -18.17
C ALA A 84 13.90 5.82 -19.05
N LYS A 85 13.75 4.82 -19.92
CA LYS A 85 14.78 4.41 -20.86
C LYS A 85 15.13 5.53 -21.84
N SER A 86 14.14 6.20 -22.39
CA SER A 86 14.31 7.28 -23.38
C SER A 86 14.99 8.51 -22.78
N SER A 87 14.70 8.83 -21.50
CA SER A 87 15.28 9.97 -20.78
C SER A 87 16.61 9.63 -20.06
N GLY A 88 17.09 8.39 -20.17
CA GLY A 88 18.28 7.92 -19.44
C GLY A 88 18.09 7.85 -17.92
N LYS A 89 16.86 7.80 -17.44
CA LYS A 89 16.53 7.65 -16.02
C LYS A 89 16.50 6.18 -15.64
N SER A 90 16.99 5.87 -14.45
CA SER A 90 16.89 4.53 -13.91
C SER A 90 15.66 4.40 -13.02
N LEU A 91 14.86 3.36 -13.25
CA LEU A 91 13.73 2.99 -12.38
C LEU A 91 14.20 2.01 -11.30
N ARG A 92 15.03 2.48 -10.38
CA ARG A 92 15.45 1.66 -9.25
C ARG A 92 14.37 1.59 -8.19
N TYR A 93 14.29 0.45 -7.51
CA TYR A 93 13.37 0.26 -6.38
C TYR A 93 13.52 1.39 -5.34
N GLU A 94 14.75 1.68 -4.95
CA GLU A 94 15.04 2.72 -3.95
C GLU A 94 14.62 4.12 -4.42
N ALA A 95 14.69 4.40 -5.73
CA ALA A 95 14.25 5.67 -6.29
C ALA A 95 12.74 5.83 -6.16
N PHE A 96 11.96 4.76 -6.39
CA PHE A 96 10.51 4.77 -6.16
C PHE A 96 10.16 5.00 -4.69
N VAL A 97 10.83 4.31 -3.77
CA VAL A 97 10.64 4.51 -2.33
C VAL A 97 10.97 5.96 -1.93
N GLN A 98 12.06 6.53 -2.45
CA GLN A 98 12.41 7.95 -2.21
C GLN A 98 11.37 8.91 -2.78
N SER A 99 10.85 8.63 -3.97
CA SER A 99 9.76 9.41 -4.57
C SER A 99 8.49 9.38 -3.73
N GLY A 100 8.21 8.26 -3.07
CA GLY A 100 7.10 8.09 -2.15
C GLY A 100 7.08 9.12 -1.01
N ALA A 101 8.26 9.50 -0.50
CA ALA A 101 8.37 10.50 0.55
C ALA A 101 7.92 11.92 0.12
N ARG A 102 7.82 12.17 -1.18
CA ARG A 102 7.39 13.46 -1.76
C ARG A 102 5.90 13.52 -2.06
N ILE A 103 5.18 12.41 -1.95
CA ILE A 103 3.75 12.36 -2.22
C ILE A 103 3.00 13.18 -1.17
N GLY A 104 2.20 14.15 -1.66
CA GLY A 104 1.30 14.91 -0.81
C GLY A 104 0.17 14.03 -0.28
N LEU A 105 -0.19 14.22 0.97
CA LEU A 105 -1.35 13.57 1.58
C LEU A 105 -2.43 14.62 1.84
N TYR A 106 -3.71 14.20 1.82
CA TYR A 106 -4.78 15.08 2.27
C TYR A 106 -4.62 15.45 3.75
N ASP A 107 -5.12 16.62 4.11
CA ASP A 107 -5.13 17.08 5.48
C ASP A 107 -5.87 16.10 6.39
N GLY A 108 -5.29 15.80 7.55
CA GLY A 108 -5.85 14.89 8.54
C GLY A 108 -5.55 13.40 8.29
N VAL A 109 -4.96 13.01 7.14
CA VAL A 109 -4.62 11.60 6.86
C VAL A 109 -3.59 11.05 7.85
N ARG A 110 -2.60 11.85 8.23
CA ARG A 110 -1.56 11.41 9.18
C ARG A 110 -2.13 11.10 10.56
N GLU A 111 -3.12 11.87 11.01
CA GLU A 111 -3.78 11.74 12.30
C GLU A 111 -4.93 10.73 12.27
N TRP A 112 -5.39 10.35 11.09
CA TRP A 112 -6.53 9.46 10.91
C TRP A 112 -6.32 8.11 11.60
N PHE A 113 -5.18 7.49 11.38
CA PHE A 113 -4.89 6.11 11.85
C PHE A 113 -4.93 6.02 13.37
N SER A 114 -4.26 6.93 14.06
CA SER A 114 -4.28 6.97 15.54
C SER A 114 -5.70 7.22 16.08
N ARG A 115 -6.46 8.11 15.45
CA ARG A 115 -7.83 8.44 15.85
C ARG A 115 -8.79 7.25 15.68
N ILE A 116 -8.77 6.59 14.53
CA ILE A 116 -9.67 5.47 14.26
C ILE A 116 -9.29 4.24 15.10
N ASN A 117 -7.99 4.01 15.34
CA ASN A 117 -7.51 2.96 16.22
C ASN A 117 -7.99 3.17 17.66
N ALA A 118 -7.88 4.40 18.18
CA ALA A 118 -8.37 4.75 19.52
C ALA A 118 -9.90 4.60 19.62
N TYR A 119 -10.64 5.02 18.58
CA TYR A 119 -12.09 4.83 18.52
C TYR A 119 -12.46 3.34 18.52
N GLY A 120 -11.83 2.52 17.67
CA GLY A 120 -12.02 1.08 17.63
C GLY A 120 -11.79 0.43 18.98
N ALA A 121 -10.65 0.75 19.62
CA ALA A 121 -10.32 0.26 20.96
C ALA A 121 -11.37 0.62 22.01
N SER A 122 -11.95 1.83 21.95
CA SER A 122 -13.04 2.26 22.84
C SER A 122 -14.34 1.47 22.65
N LYS A 123 -14.48 0.77 21.50
CA LYS A 123 -15.61 -0.10 21.16
C LYS A 123 -15.28 -1.59 21.31
N GLY A 124 -14.11 -1.93 21.86
CA GLY A 124 -13.66 -3.31 22.00
C GLY A 124 -13.22 -3.96 20.67
N LEU A 125 -12.92 -3.17 19.65
CA LEU A 125 -12.52 -3.63 18.32
C LEU A 125 -11.00 -3.44 18.11
N GLU A 126 -10.43 -4.29 17.25
CA GLU A 126 -9.08 -4.09 16.69
C GLU A 126 -9.22 -3.62 15.24
N ILE A 127 -8.54 -2.53 14.87
CA ILE A 127 -8.59 -1.98 13.53
C ILE A 127 -7.33 -2.39 12.77
N HIS A 128 -7.49 -2.97 11.59
CA HIS A 128 -6.42 -3.32 10.68
C HIS A 128 -6.52 -2.50 9.40
N HIS A 129 -5.42 -1.91 8.95
CA HIS A 129 -5.37 -1.07 7.78
C HIS A 129 -4.70 -1.79 6.62
N PHE A 130 -5.28 -1.64 5.43
CA PHE A 130 -4.80 -2.22 4.18
C PHE A 130 -4.93 -1.21 3.05
N ILE A 131 -4.04 -1.32 2.04
CA ILE A 131 -4.19 -0.60 0.77
C ILE A 131 -4.62 -1.57 -0.32
N ASN A 132 -5.53 -1.12 -1.20
CA ASN A 132 -5.83 -1.74 -2.49
C ASN A 132 -5.83 -0.64 -3.57
N SER A 133 -4.72 -0.49 -4.29
CA SER A 133 -4.45 0.65 -5.18
C SER A 133 -3.94 0.21 -6.55
N SER A 134 -4.34 0.97 -7.57
CA SER A 134 -3.76 0.86 -8.93
C SER A 134 -2.43 1.64 -9.08
N GLY A 135 -1.97 2.33 -8.04
CA GLY A 135 -0.66 2.95 -7.98
C GLY A 135 0.46 1.95 -7.66
N LEU A 136 1.69 2.45 -7.51
CA LEU A 136 2.88 1.63 -7.27
C LEU A 136 3.10 1.37 -5.77
N ARG A 137 3.24 0.10 -5.41
CA ARG A 137 3.52 -0.32 -4.04
C ARG A 137 4.80 0.30 -3.49
N GLU A 138 5.85 0.33 -4.27
CA GLU A 138 7.16 0.87 -3.89
C GLU A 138 7.07 2.35 -3.52
N MET A 139 6.24 3.12 -4.21
CA MET A 139 6.02 4.53 -3.88
C MET A 139 5.17 4.67 -2.60
N ILE A 140 4.16 3.82 -2.41
CA ILE A 140 3.35 3.81 -1.17
C ILE A 140 4.23 3.43 0.03
N GLU A 141 5.11 2.45 -0.11
CA GLU A 141 6.08 2.03 0.91
C GLU A 141 7.03 3.16 1.34
N GLY A 142 7.29 4.12 0.46
CA GLY A 142 8.09 5.31 0.77
C GLY A 142 7.35 6.43 1.50
N THR A 143 6.02 6.35 1.62
CA THR A 143 5.23 7.41 2.26
C THR A 143 5.38 7.39 3.79
N PRO A 144 5.18 8.54 4.45
CA PRO A 144 5.27 8.61 5.91
C PRO A 144 4.20 7.81 6.65
N ILE A 145 3.16 7.32 5.95
CA ILE A 145 2.07 6.51 6.51
C ILE A 145 2.19 5.01 6.18
N ALA A 146 3.23 4.59 5.47
CA ALA A 146 3.39 3.20 5.03
C ALA A 146 3.37 2.19 6.19
N HIS A 147 3.92 2.58 7.33
CA HIS A 147 3.99 1.76 8.55
C HIS A 147 2.63 1.47 9.21
N GLU A 148 1.58 2.20 8.83
CA GLU A 148 0.23 2.00 9.34
C GLU A 148 -0.46 0.78 8.70
N PHE A 149 0.02 0.34 7.53
CA PHE A 149 -0.64 -0.72 6.76
C PHE A 149 -0.05 -2.09 7.06
N ARG A 150 -0.90 -3.06 7.39
CA ARG A 150 -0.51 -4.46 7.52
C ARG A 150 -0.10 -5.08 6.19
N LYS A 151 -0.75 -4.66 5.09
CA LYS A 151 -0.45 -5.10 3.74
C LYS A 151 -0.84 -4.03 2.74
N ILE A 152 0.00 -3.88 1.71
CA ILE A 152 -0.23 -3.01 0.57
C ILE A 152 -0.42 -3.90 -0.66
N TYR A 153 -1.64 -3.95 -1.17
CA TYR A 153 -1.98 -4.57 -2.44
C TYR A 153 -1.98 -3.48 -3.50
N ALA A 154 -0.95 -3.45 -4.33
CA ALA A 154 -0.77 -2.42 -5.35
C ALA A 154 0.06 -2.95 -6.51
N CYS A 155 0.12 -2.19 -7.61
CA CYS A 155 0.98 -2.51 -8.74
C CYS A 155 2.45 -2.52 -8.33
N SER A 156 3.25 -3.35 -9.00
CA SER A 156 4.69 -3.40 -8.77
C SER A 156 5.43 -3.90 -10.01
N PHE A 157 6.74 -3.65 -10.06
CA PHE A 157 7.62 -4.15 -11.11
C PHE A 157 8.39 -5.40 -10.67
N LEU A 158 8.90 -6.14 -11.65
CA LEU A 158 10.04 -7.04 -11.48
C LEU A 158 11.32 -6.20 -11.54
N TYR A 159 12.28 -6.54 -10.70
CA TYR A 159 13.59 -5.90 -10.61
C TYR A 159 14.68 -6.88 -10.98
N ASP A 160 15.69 -6.40 -11.67
CA ASP A 160 16.91 -7.16 -11.94
C ASP A 160 17.85 -7.22 -10.72
N VAL A 161 19.02 -7.82 -10.92
CA VAL A 161 20.04 -7.98 -9.85
C VAL A 161 20.60 -6.66 -9.34
N ASP A 162 20.49 -5.59 -10.14
CA ASP A 162 20.89 -4.23 -9.79
C ASP A 162 19.77 -3.40 -9.19
N GLY A 163 18.60 -4.01 -8.99
CA GLY A 163 17.39 -3.36 -8.46
C GLY A 163 16.70 -2.43 -9.46
N VAL A 164 16.91 -2.63 -10.77
CA VAL A 164 16.29 -1.82 -11.83
C VAL A 164 15.02 -2.52 -12.32
N ALA A 165 13.90 -1.77 -12.36
CA ALA A 165 12.64 -2.25 -12.87
C ALA A 165 12.71 -2.54 -14.36
N TYR A 166 12.19 -3.71 -14.79
CA TYR A 166 12.22 -4.10 -16.19
C TYR A 166 10.90 -4.64 -16.74
N TRP A 167 9.96 -5.04 -15.87
CA TRP A 167 8.66 -5.59 -16.30
C TRP A 167 7.60 -5.39 -15.22
N PRO A 168 6.30 -5.14 -15.57
CA PRO A 168 5.21 -5.16 -14.62
C PRO A 168 5.03 -6.53 -13.99
N ALA A 169 5.12 -6.61 -12.64
CA ALA A 169 4.98 -7.86 -11.90
C ALA A 169 3.55 -8.09 -11.42
N VAL A 170 2.92 -7.04 -10.93
CA VAL A 170 1.55 -7.04 -10.42
C VAL A 170 0.82 -5.84 -10.99
N ALA A 171 -0.37 -6.06 -11.51
CA ALA A 171 -1.30 -5.01 -11.91
C ALA A 171 -2.59 -5.15 -11.10
N VAL A 172 -2.97 -4.08 -10.40
CA VAL A 172 -4.26 -3.94 -9.72
C VAL A 172 -5.12 -3.03 -10.58
N ASN A 173 -6.14 -3.61 -11.19
CA ASN A 173 -7.03 -2.93 -12.13
C ASN A 173 -8.50 -3.09 -11.74
N TYR A 174 -9.43 -2.60 -12.56
CA TYR A 174 -10.87 -2.64 -12.29
C TYR A 174 -11.46 -4.05 -12.19
N THR A 175 -10.73 -5.10 -12.62
CA THR A 175 -11.19 -6.49 -12.54
C THR A 175 -10.78 -7.21 -11.26
N ASN A 176 -9.77 -6.68 -10.53
CA ASN A 176 -9.21 -7.32 -9.34
C ASN A 176 -9.00 -6.38 -8.13
N LYS A 177 -9.42 -5.12 -8.25
CA LYS A 177 -9.36 -4.11 -7.19
C LYS A 177 -10.47 -4.21 -6.14
#